data_d1c853d6f22803123128f5c2683a435a
#
_entry.id   d1c853d6f22803123128f5c2683a435a
#
_cell.length_a   1.000
_cell.length_b   1.000
_cell.length_c   1.000
_cell.angle_alpha   90.00
_cell.angle_beta   90.00
_cell.angle_gamma   90.00
#
_symmetry.space_group_name_H-M   'P 1'
#
loop_
_entity.id
_entity.type
_entity.pdbx_description
1 polymer ?
#
loop_
_entity_poly.entity_id
_entity_poly.type
_entity_poly.pdbx_seq_one_letter_code
_entity_poly.pdbx_strand_id
1 'polypeptide(L)'
;MKKGEVWFVEFPLEEDSSKILNRPVVVLDENTLGVLSVKITKHKIRKEDPYDTPIIYWEDANLRLASTARVSKVTVLPRDSFIFKIGELHYEDLERIENMYIKFLSKKV
;
A
#
# COMPACT_ATOMS: atom_id res chain seq x y z
N MET A 1 10.05 7.20 8.25
CA MET A 1 9.45 6.80 6.95
C MET A 1 8.58 7.91 6.44
N LYS A 2 8.67 8.19 5.15
CA LYS A 2 7.93 9.31 4.55
C LYS A 2 6.75 8.81 3.73
N LYS A 3 5.70 9.59 3.69
CA LYS A 3 4.56 9.37 2.81
C LYS A 3 5.02 9.19 1.37
N GLY A 4 4.51 8.16 0.70
CA GLY A 4 4.85 7.84 -0.69
C GLY A 4 6.02 6.87 -0.85
N GLU A 5 6.72 6.57 0.21
CA GLU A 5 7.77 5.54 0.14
C GLU A 5 7.15 4.16 -0.07
N VAL A 6 7.83 3.34 -0.85
CA VAL A 6 7.46 1.94 -1.06
C VAL A 6 8.45 1.07 -0.31
N TRP A 7 7.94 0.22 0.57
CA TRP A 7 8.77 -0.64 1.41
C TRP A 7 8.37 -2.09 1.26
N PHE A 8 9.35 -2.98 1.40
CA PHE A 8 9.12 -4.42 1.50
C PHE A 8 8.92 -4.74 2.98
N VAL A 9 7.80 -5.39 3.31
CA VAL A 9 7.39 -5.60 4.69
C VAL A 9 6.92 -7.03 4.91
N GLU A 10 6.90 -7.44 6.18
CA GLU A 10 6.17 -8.61 6.63
C GLU A 10 4.70 -8.21 6.82
N PHE A 11 3.81 -8.84 6.07
CA PHE A 11 2.39 -8.50 6.07
C PHE A 11 1.57 -9.72 6.50
N PRO A 12 0.77 -9.63 7.55
CA PRO A 12 -0.04 -10.79 7.98
C PRO A 12 -1.11 -11.12 6.94
N LEU A 13 -1.37 -12.42 6.76
CA LEU A 13 -2.44 -12.88 5.88
C LEU A 13 -3.81 -12.62 6.53
N GLU A 14 -4.79 -12.26 5.71
CA GLU A 14 -6.14 -11.98 6.20
C GLU A 14 -6.83 -13.22 6.75
N GLU A 15 -6.61 -14.38 6.08
CA GLU A 15 -7.24 -15.64 6.45
C GLU A 15 -6.64 -16.23 7.73
N ASP A 16 -5.36 -15.95 7.98
CA ASP A 16 -4.64 -16.48 9.12
C ASP A 16 -3.54 -15.51 9.53
N SER A 17 -3.82 -14.70 10.53
CA SER A 17 -2.91 -13.65 10.99
C SER A 17 -1.62 -14.20 11.63
N SER A 18 -1.57 -15.51 11.91
CA SER A 18 -0.34 -16.16 12.38
C SER A 18 0.66 -16.39 11.25
N LYS A 19 0.21 -16.30 9.99
CA LYS A 19 1.07 -16.44 8.82
C LYS A 19 1.41 -15.09 8.25
N ILE A 20 2.64 -14.96 7.75
CA ILE A 20 3.17 -13.71 7.22
C ILE A 20 3.55 -13.92 5.77
N LEU A 21 3.18 -12.97 4.92
CA LEU A 21 3.62 -12.94 3.53
C LEU A 21 4.35 -11.62 3.30
N ASN A 22 5.59 -11.71 2.86
CA ASN A 22 6.36 -10.51 2.54
C ASN A 22 5.85 -9.88 1.26
N ARG A 23 5.64 -8.56 1.27
CA ARG A 23 5.11 -7.84 0.11
C ARG A 23 5.43 -6.35 0.16
N PRO A 24 5.32 -5.66 -0.99
CA PRO A 24 5.45 -4.21 -1.00
C PRO A 24 4.21 -3.54 -0.42
N VAL A 25 4.44 -2.40 0.23
CA VAL A 25 3.37 -1.48 0.66
C VAL A 25 3.77 -0.06 0.33
N VAL A 26 2.77 0.83 0.22
CA VAL A 26 2.97 2.28 0.16
C VAL A 26 2.73 2.85 1.55
N VAL A 27 3.64 3.69 2.01
CA VAL A 27 3.49 4.42 3.28
C VAL A 27 2.60 5.63 3.04
N LEU A 28 1.50 5.74 3.79
CA LEU A 28 0.64 6.92 3.77
C LEU A 28 0.92 7.85 4.94
N ASP A 29 1.26 7.30 6.10
CA ASP A 29 1.51 8.10 7.29
C ASP A 29 2.29 7.28 8.30
N GLU A 30 3.02 7.96 9.16
CA GLU A 30 3.71 7.34 10.30
C GLU A 30 3.39 8.12 11.55
N ASN A 31 2.94 7.42 12.60
CA ASN A 31 2.63 8.03 13.88
C ASN A 31 3.02 7.10 15.03
N THR A 32 2.60 7.44 16.26
CA THR A 32 2.97 6.66 17.44
C THR A 32 2.40 5.24 17.45
N LEU A 33 1.32 4.99 16.70
CA LEU A 33 0.68 3.66 16.64
C LEU A 33 1.39 2.74 15.64
N GLY A 34 2.10 3.30 14.68
CA GLY A 34 2.77 2.53 13.63
C GLY A 34 2.74 3.26 12.30
N VAL A 35 2.79 2.49 11.21
CA VAL A 35 2.86 3.03 9.85
C VAL A 35 1.61 2.66 9.08
N LEU A 36 0.83 3.67 8.69
CA LEU A 36 -0.36 3.47 7.86
C LEU A 36 0.09 3.08 6.47
N SER A 37 -0.29 1.88 6.04
CA SER A 37 0.28 1.24 4.86
C SER A 37 -0.80 0.71 3.95
N VAL A 38 -0.60 0.88 2.63
CA VAL A 38 -1.48 0.32 1.59
C VAL A 38 -0.76 -0.84 0.92
N LYS A 39 -1.42 -1.98 0.91
CA LYS A 39 -0.91 -3.20 0.29
C LYS A 39 -0.76 -3.03 -1.21
N ILE A 40 0.38 -3.45 -1.75
CA ILE A 40 0.63 -3.47 -3.20
C ILE A 40 0.60 -4.92 -3.67
N THR A 41 -0.06 -5.17 -4.79
CA THR A 41 -0.13 -6.48 -5.42
C THR A 41 0.18 -6.38 -6.91
N LYS A 42 0.69 -7.46 -7.47
CA LYS A 42 0.93 -7.59 -8.92
C LYS A 42 -0.33 -7.97 -9.70
N HIS A 43 -1.44 -8.21 -8.99
CA HIS A 43 -2.70 -8.58 -9.65
C HIS A 43 -3.37 -7.35 -10.27
N LYS A 44 -4.18 -7.59 -11.29
CA LYS A 44 -4.96 -6.55 -11.94
C LYS A 44 -6.04 -6.00 -11.00
N ILE A 45 -6.56 -4.83 -11.36
CA ILE A 45 -7.68 -4.22 -10.66
C ILE A 45 -8.85 -5.20 -10.65
N ARG A 46 -9.47 -5.34 -9.48
CA ARG A 46 -10.66 -6.19 -9.30
C ARG A 46 -11.91 -5.36 -9.55
N LYS A 47 -12.86 -5.94 -10.30
CA LYS A 47 -14.13 -5.26 -10.57
C LYS A 47 -14.97 -5.06 -9.30
N GLU A 48 -14.87 -5.99 -8.37
CA GLU A 48 -15.62 -5.97 -7.12
C GLU A 48 -15.07 -5.01 -6.08
N ASP A 49 -13.89 -4.42 -6.32
CA ASP A 49 -13.29 -3.47 -5.39
C ASP A 49 -13.03 -2.14 -6.09
N PRO A 50 -13.90 -1.14 -5.88
CA PRO A 50 -13.75 0.15 -6.56
C PRO A 50 -12.59 0.99 -6.06
N TYR A 51 -11.91 0.55 -5.00
CA TYR A 51 -10.79 1.30 -4.40
C TYR A 51 -9.42 0.80 -4.87
N ASP A 52 -9.37 -0.27 -5.67
CA ASP A 52 -8.13 -0.72 -6.29
C ASP A 52 -7.61 0.37 -7.23
N THR A 53 -6.35 0.77 -7.03
CA THR A 53 -5.75 1.89 -7.77
C THR A 53 -4.47 1.42 -8.47
N PRO A 54 -4.39 1.50 -9.80
CA PRO A 54 -3.18 1.08 -10.50
C PRO A 54 -2.03 2.04 -10.20
N ILE A 55 -0.82 1.48 -10.06
CA ILE A 55 0.40 2.27 -9.94
C ILE A 55 0.95 2.39 -11.36
N ILE A 56 0.69 3.52 -12.00
CA ILE A 56 1.02 3.73 -13.41
C ILE A 56 2.53 3.83 -13.61
N TYR A 57 3.21 4.56 -12.74
CA TYR A 57 4.66 4.76 -12.81
C TYR A 57 5.39 3.79 -11.89
N TRP A 58 5.03 2.51 -12.00
CA TRP A 58 5.59 1.48 -11.11
C TRP A 58 7.11 1.31 -11.26
N GLU A 59 7.65 1.57 -12.45
CA GLU A 59 9.09 1.51 -12.67
C GLU A 59 9.83 2.60 -11.89
N ASP A 60 9.25 3.80 -11.81
CA ASP A 60 9.83 4.91 -11.04
C ASP A 60 9.90 4.58 -9.55
N ALA A 61 9.02 3.72 -9.08
CA ALA A 61 8.98 3.26 -7.68
C ALA A 61 9.85 2.03 -7.43
N ASN A 62 10.64 1.62 -8.43
CA ASN A 62 11.50 0.43 -8.38
C ASN A 62 10.72 -0.88 -8.18
N LEU A 63 9.47 -0.91 -8.56
CA LEU A 63 8.71 -2.15 -8.60
C LEU A 63 9.10 -2.93 -9.86
N ARG A 64 9.02 -4.25 -9.80
CA ARG A 64 9.46 -5.11 -10.91
C ARG A 64 8.37 -5.38 -11.92
N LEU A 65 7.13 -5.20 -11.53
CA LEU A 65 5.96 -5.54 -12.35
C LEU A 65 4.91 -4.46 -12.19
N ALA A 66 4.05 -4.35 -13.21
CA ALA A 66 2.85 -3.53 -13.10
C ALA A 66 2.07 -3.96 -11.87
N SER A 67 1.70 -3.00 -11.04
CA SER A 67 1.18 -3.25 -9.69
C SER A 67 -0.06 -2.42 -9.41
N THR A 68 -0.84 -2.89 -8.46
CA THR A 68 -2.07 -2.23 -8.01
C THR A 68 -1.98 -1.99 -6.51
N ALA A 69 -2.36 -0.79 -6.10
CA ALA A 69 -2.51 -0.46 -4.68
C ALA A 69 -3.92 -0.85 -4.23
N ARG A 70 -4.01 -1.72 -3.23
CA ARG A 70 -5.29 -2.16 -2.68
C ARG A 70 -5.69 -1.27 -1.53
N VAL A 71 -6.29 -0.14 -1.85
CA VAL A 71 -6.59 0.90 -0.88
C VAL A 71 -7.55 0.43 0.21
N SER A 72 -8.51 -0.43 -0.14
CA SER A 72 -9.44 -0.99 0.85
C SER A 72 -8.75 -1.92 1.86
N LYS A 73 -7.51 -2.32 1.59
CA LYS A 73 -6.69 -3.18 2.47
C LYS A 73 -5.65 -2.36 3.22
N VAL A 74 -5.92 -1.10 3.45
CA VAL A 74 -5.06 -0.25 4.26
C VAL A 74 -5.03 -0.76 5.70
N THR A 75 -3.85 -0.75 6.30
CA THR A 75 -3.68 -1.20 7.69
C THR A 75 -2.52 -0.47 8.34
N VAL A 76 -2.51 -0.47 9.67
CA VAL A 76 -1.38 0.06 10.45
C VAL A 76 -0.45 -1.09 10.76
N LEU A 77 0.80 -0.98 10.29
CA LEU A 77 1.83 -1.99 10.54
C LEU A 77 2.84 -1.45 11.54
N PRO A 78 3.36 -2.31 12.44
CA PRO A 78 4.43 -1.89 13.32
C PRO A 78 5.71 -1.62 12.51
N ARG A 79 6.53 -0.69 12.97
CA ARG A 79 7.79 -0.35 12.29
C ARG A 79 8.70 -1.56 12.12
N ASP A 80 8.65 -2.49 13.06
CA ASP A 80 9.44 -3.72 13.03
C ASP A 80 9.12 -4.62 11.84
N SER A 81 7.95 -4.44 11.21
CA SER A 81 7.57 -5.20 10.02
C SER A 81 8.31 -4.77 8.77
N PHE A 82 8.94 -3.59 8.78
CA PHE A 82 9.56 -3.00 7.60
C PHE A 82 10.98 -3.52 7.43
N ILE A 83 11.23 -4.17 6.27
CA ILE A 83 12.49 -4.88 6.01
C ILE A 83 13.48 -3.98 5.28
N PHE A 84 13.07 -3.44 4.11
CA PHE A 84 13.89 -2.49 3.37
C PHE A 84 13.04 -1.60 2.47
N LYS A 85 13.57 -0.42 2.16
CA LYS A 85 12.92 0.52 1.24
C LYS A 85 13.17 0.07 -0.19
N ILE A 86 12.09 -0.01 -0.98
CA ILE A 86 12.15 -0.35 -2.39
C ILE A 86 12.38 0.92 -3.23
N GLY A 87 11.62 1.97 -2.96
CA GLY A 87 11.67 3.21 -3.72
C GLY A 87 10.63 4.21 -3.23
N GLU A 88 10.26 5.12 -4.13
CA GLU A 88 9.26 6.14 -3.83
C GLU A 88 8.30 6.25 -5.00
N LEU A 89 7.02 6.41 -4.71
CA LEU A 89 6.00 6.60 -5.75
C LEU A 89 6.22 7.90 -6.50
N HIS A 90 5.92 7.88 -7.79
CA HIS A 90 5.71 9.10 -8.55
C HIS A 90 4.57 9.89 -7.89
N TYR A 91 4.69 11.22 -7.85
CA TYR A 91 3.71 12.06 -7.15
C TYR A 91 2.27 11.88 -7.66
N GLU A 92 2.10 11.60 -8.95
CA GLU A 92 0.76 11.39 -9.50
C GLU A 92 0.12 10.10 -8.98
N ASP A 93 0.93 9.05 -8.82
CA ASP A 93 0.44 7.80 -8.24
C ASP A 93 0.07 7.99 -6.77
N LEU A 94 0.90 8.70 -6.02
CA LEU A 94 0.62 9.00 -4.62
C LEU A 94 -0.68 9.79 -4.49
N GLU A 95 -0.88 10.80 -5.33
CA GLU A 95 -2.09 11.62 -5.31
C GLU A 95 -3.32 10.78 -5.60
N ARG A 96 -3.28 9.89 -6.60
CA ARG A 96 -4.42 9.02 -6.89
C ARG A 96 -4.74 8.08 -5.74
N ILE A 97 -3.71 7.53 -5.10
CA ILE A 97 -3.90 6.63 -3.95
C ILE A 97 -4.48 7.38 -2.76
N GLU A 98 -3.98 8.57 -2.46
CA GLU A 98 -4.50 9.39 -1.38
C GLU A 98 -5.96 9.78 -1.62
N ASN A 99 -6.30 10.19 -2.85
CA ASN A 99 -7.67 10.53 -3.19
C ASN A 99 -8.60 9.32 -3.06
N MET A 100 -8.14 8.15 -3.46
CA MET A 100 -8.91 6.93 -3.31
C MET A 100 -9.08 6.55 -1.84
N TYR A 101 -8.06 6.76 -1.03
CA TYR A 101 -8.13 6.53 0.41
C TYR A 101 -9.19 7.42 1.06
N ILE A 102 -9.24 8.69 0.67
CA ILE A 102 -10.26 9.62 1.15
C ILE A 102 -11.66 9.12 0.80
N LYS A 103 -11.85 8.66 -0.44
CA LYS A 103 -13.14 8.08 -0.87
C LYS A 103 -13.51 6.85 -0.04
N PHE A 104 -12.53 5.99 0.20
CA PHE A 104 -12.74 4.78 1.01
C PHE A 104 -13.17 5.14 2.43
N LEU A 105 -12.52 6.11 3.05
CA LEU A 105 -12.89 6.58 4.38
C LEU A 105 -14.29 7.18 4.40
N SER A 106 -14.64 7.97 3.38
CA SER A 106 -15.95 8.65 3.29
C SER A 106 -17.10 7.67 3.21
N LYS A 107 -16.88 6.51 2.59
CA LYS A 107 -17.91 5.47 2.49
C LYS A 107 -18.33 4.91 3.85
N LYS A 108 -17.43 4.96 4.85
CA LYS A 108 -17.67 4.38 6.16
C LYS A 108 -18.41 5.28 7.12
N VAL A 109 -18.67 6.51 6.70
CA VAL A 109 -19.36 7.50 7.54
C VAL A 109 -20.87 7.39 7.42
#